data_41b17856b3321cf7b8411b5a1176fa07
#
_entry.id   41b17856b3321cf7b8411b5a1176fa07
#
_cell.length_a   1.000
_cell.length_b   1.000
_cell.length_c   1.000
_cell.angle_alpha   90.00
_cell.angle_beta   90.00
_cell.angle_gamma   90.00
#
_symmetry.space_group_name_H-M   'P 1'
#
loop_
_entity.id
_entity.type
_entity.pdbx_description
1 polymer ?
#
loop_
_entity_poly.entity_id
_entity_poly.type
_entity_poly.pdbx_seq_one_letter_code
_entity_poly.pdbx_strand_id
1 'polypeptide(L)'
;MAVFLKNTIFAPMKEFLQILRRFVPPYKKYLGLSVLFNILSAVLNIFSFAALIPILQILFQVDGGIRANDYMEWDGTLGSIKEVATNNLYYYIQEFIVAHSASLALLVIGLFLAFMTFLKTGAYFLSSATIIPIRTGIVRDIRNQLYQKITSLSLGFFSEERKGDIIARMSGDVQEVENSIMSSLDMLFKNPILILFYFITLICISWQLTLFTILFVPPFGWFMGVVGKKLKAQSTEAQSLWSDTMSMVEETLDGLRIIKAFCAEDKMNWRFNQVNSSYRDNIMRVNIRQQMAHPMSEFLGTILIVVVLWFGGILVLDYGRIDGPTIIFYLVMLYSIINPLKEFSKASYNIPKGLASMERIDKILKAEIEIKDKENPEHISSFEHQIEFRHVSFAYTDHQNDELVYVLKDINLVIPKGKTIALVGQSGSGKSTMLDLIPRYYDVQEGEVLIDGINVKDLAVHDLRQLIGNVNQEAILFNASFKDNIRFGKTDATDEDIANAAKIANAYEFITKSEHGFDTGIGDRGGRLSGGQRQRVSIARAILKNPPILILDEATSALDTESERLVQDALEKLMKTRTTVAVAHRLSTIKHADEICVLHEGRIVERGTHEELITKDGYYKKLHDMQQV
;
A
#
# COMPACT_ATOMS: atom_id res chain seq x y z
N MET A 1 -1.46 36.42 -5.86
CA MET A 1 -1.15 35.71 -4.60
C MET A 1 -2.38 34.94 -4.07
N ALA A 2 -3.54 35.54 -3.90
CA ALA A 2 -4.76 34.84 -3.40
C ALA A 2 -5.25 33.68 -4.31
N VAL A 3 -5.22 33.81 -5.64
CA VAL A 3 -5.58 32.77 -6.61
C VAL A 3 -4.56 31.62 -6.59
N PHE A 4 -3.27 31.93 -6.38
CA PHE A 4 -2.20 30.95 -6.26
C PHE A 4 -2.31 30.13 -4.97
N LEU A 5 -2.60 30.76 -3.84
CA LEU A 5 -2.88 30.09 -2.57
C LEU A 5 -4.16 29.24 -2.66
N LYS A 6 -5.19 29.72 -3.35
CA LYS A 6 -6.47 29.02 -3.50
C LYS A 6 -6.33 27.72 -4.30
N ASN A 7 -5.59 27.70 -5.41
CA ASN A 7 -5.49 26.52 -6.28
C ASN A 7 -4.33 25.58 -5.92
N THR A 8 -3.28 26.06 -5.25
CA THR A 8 -2.08 25.24 -5.00
C THR A 8 -2.08 24.62 -3.59
N ILE A 9 -2.75 25.25 -2.61
CA ILE A 9 -2.74 24.78 -1.22
C ILE A 9 -4.15 24.37 -0.76
N PHE A 10 -5.19 25.15 -1.09
CA PHE A 10 -6.52 24.90 -0.55
C PHE A 10 -7.32 23.82 -1.30
N ALA A 11 -7.14 23.65 -2.62
CA ALA A 11 -7.85 22.59 -3.34
C ALA A 11 -7.37 21.18 -2.95
N PRO A 12 -6.06 20.88 -2.97
CA PRO A 12 -5.57 19.58 -2.48
C PRO A 12 -5.88 19.34 -1.00
N MET A 13 -5.95 20.41 -0.18
CA MET A 13 -6.31 20.33 1.23
C MET A 13 -7.74 19.84 1.45
N LYS A 14 -8.69 20.32 0.63
CA LYS A 14 -10.11 19.92 0.74
C LYS A 14 -10.30 18.43 0.43
N GLU A 15 -9.65 17.94 -0.63
CA GLU A 15 -9.68 16.53 -1.01
C GLU A 15 -9.00 15.66 0.06
N PHE A 16 -7.87 16.13 0.58
CA PHE A 16 -7.16 15.40 1.63
C PHE A 16 -7.93 15.35 2.96
N LEU A 17 -8.68 16.38 3.30
CA LEU A 17 -9.60 16.37 4.46
C LEU A 17 -10.67 15.27 4.34
N GLN A 18 -11.07 14.87 3.13
CA GLN A 18 -11.97 13.74 2.93
C GLN A 18 -11.27 12.41 3.30
N ILE A 19 -9.99 12.25 2.97
CA ILE A 19 -9.20 11.08 3.36
C ILE A 19 -9.07 11.02 4.89
N LEU A 20 -8.75 12.14 5.55
CA LEU A 20 -8.68 12.20 7.00
C LEU A 20 -10.04 11.87 7.65
N ARG A 21 -11.13 12.37 7.11
CA ARG A 21 -12.49 12.05 7.60
C ARG A 21 -12.85 10.57 7.43
N ARG A 22 -12.29 9.89 6.44
CA ARG A 22 -12.52 8.46 6.20
C ARG A 22 -11.75 7.58 7.18
N PHE A 23 -10.49 7.90 7.48
CA PHE A 23 -9.59 7.00 8.20
C PHE A 23 -9.25 7.41 9.64
N VAL A 24 -9.36 8.69 10.01
CA VAL A 24 -9.01 9.18 11.35
C VAL A 24 -10.08 8.94 12.44
N PRO A 25 -11.40 8.87 12.15
CA PRO A 25 -12.42 8.75 13.20
C PRO A 25 -12.22 7.63 14.22
N PRO A 26 -11.74 6.42 13.85
CA PRO A 26 -11.46 5.37 14.84
C PRO A 26 -10.38 5.77 15.86
N TYR A 27 -9.49 6.68 15.48
CA TYR A 27 -8.31 7.12 16.24
C TYR A 27 -8.47 8.48 16.92
N LYS A 28 -9.68 9.07 16.95
CA LYS A 28 -9.94 10.44 17.48
C LYS A 28 -9.42 10.68 18.90
N LYS A 29 -9.40 9.64 19.76
CA LYS A 29 -8.86 9.73 21.12
C LYS A 29 -7.37 10.07 21.12
N TYR A 30 -6.58 9.41 20.26
CA TYR A 30 -5.15 9.66 20.13
C TYR A 30 -4.87 11.04 19.53
N LEU A 31 -5.69 11.48 18.57
CA LEU A 31 -5.59 12.83 18.00
C LEU A 31 -5.85 13.90 19.09
N GLY A 32 -6.89 13.73 19.89
CA GLY A 32 -7.20 14.65 21.01
C GLY A 32 -6.08 14.73 22.03
N LEU A 33 -5.50 13.57 22.41
CA LEU A 33 -4.36 13.52 23.32
C LEU A 33 -3.12 14.19 22.72
N SER A 34 -2.85 13.97 21.42
CA SER A 34 -1.71 14.61 20.76
C SER A 34 -1.85 16.13 20.74
N VAL A 35 -3.05 16.65 20.45
CA VAL A 35 -3.34 18.09 20.50
C VAL A 35 -3.15 18.64 21.90
N LEU A 36 -3.66 17.96 22.93
CA LEU A 36 -3.49 18.36 24.33
C LEU A 36 -2.01 18.47 24.73
N PHE A 37 -1.23 17.41 24.46
CA PHE A 37 0.21 17.41 24.76
C PHE A 37 0.99 18.44 23.94
N ASN A 38 0.55 18.72 22.70
CA ASN A 38 1.16 19.76 21.87
C ASN A 38 0.91 21.16 22.44
N ILE A 39 -0.31 21.44 22.90
CA ILE A 39 -0.63 22.70 23.61
C ILE A 39 0.21 22.82 24.87
N LEU A 40 0.26 21.77 25.68
CA LEU A 40 1.08 21.74 26.89
C LEU A 40 2.57 22.02 26.59
N SER A 41 3.11 21.34 25.56
CA SER A 41 4.49 21.54 25.11
C SER A 41 4.73 22.98 24.65
N ALA A 42 3.78 23.60 23.91
CA ALA A 42 3.88 24.97 23.44
C ALA A 42 3.92 25.97 24.61
N VAL A 43 3.04 25.80 25.58
CA VAL A 43 2.99 26.64 26.80
C VAL A 43 4.28 26.51 27.61
N LEU A 44 4.70 25.27 27.89
CA LEU A 44 5.95 25.02 28.62
C LEU A 44 7.18 25.57 27.88
N ASN A 45 7.16 25.58 26.54
CA ASN A 45 8.23 26.17 25.75
C ASN A 45 8.35 27.68 25.96
N ILE A 46 7.21 28.38 26.00
CA ILE A 46 7.18 29.84 26.28
C ILE A 46 7.75 30.12 27.66
N PHE A 47 7.32 29.39 28.70
CA PHE A 47 7.85 29.55 30.07
C PHE A 47 9.34 29.22 30.15
N SER A 48 9.79 28.17 29.45
CA SER A 48 11.22 27.81 29.41
C SER A 48 12.06 28.94 28.80
N PHE A 49 11.61 29.59 27.74
CA PHE A 49 12.32 30.72 27.15
C PHE A 49 12.16 32.01 27.95
N ALA A 50 11.01 32.25 28.60
CA ALA A 50 10.80 33.41 29.43
C ALA A 50 11.75 33.45 30.65
N ALA A 51 12.15 32.28 31.15
CA ALA A 51 13.16 32.16 32.20
C ALA A 51 14.55 32.70 31.81
N LEU A 52 14.81 32.92 30.52
CA LEU A 52 16.05 33.57 30.07
C LEU A 52 16.11 35.05 30.45
N ILE A 53 14.97 35.75 30.58
CA ILE A 53 14.92 37.17 30.90
C ILE A 53 15.58 37.44 32.26
N PRO A 54 15.14 36.84 33.39
CA PRO A 54 15.77 37.07 34.67
C PRO A 54 17.24 36.58 34.72
N ILE A 55 17.59 35.52 34.01
CA ILE A 55 18.99 35.07 33.92
C ILE A 55 19.87 36.15 33.30
N LEU A 56 19.42 36.75 32.17
CA LEU A 56 20.18 37.81 31.50
C LEU A 56 20.24 39.08 32.32
N GLN A 57 19.17 39.44 33.04
CA GLN A 57 19.16 40.61 33.92
C GLN A 57 20.14 40.46 35.11
N ILE A 58 20.24 39.27 35.68
CA ILE A 58 21.20 38.98 36.76
C ILE A 58 22.64 39.01 36.23
N LEU A 59 22.90 38.35 35.09
CA LEU A 59 24.24 38.23 34.51
C LEU A 59 24.82 39.56 34.04
N PHE A 60 24.03 40.39 33.38
CA PHE A 60 24.49 41.63 32.78
C PHE A 60 24.23 42.86 33.66
N GLN A 61 23.62 42.68 34.83
CA GLN A 61 23.27 43.76 35.76
C GLN A 61 22.55 44.94 35.07
N VAL A 62 21.71 44.61 34.09
CA VAL A 62 20.93 45.60 33.33
C VAL A 62 20.08 46.39 34.32
N ASP A 63 20.12 47.72 34.20
CA ASP A 63 19.44 48.66 35.11
C ASP A 63 19.81 48.50 36.61
N GLY A 64 21.00 47.99 36.91
CA GLY A 64 21.48 47.75 38.28
C GLY A 64 21.02 46.43 38.89
N GLY A 65 20.64 45.45 38.02
CA GLY A 65 20.12 44.14 38.43
C GLY A 65 18.59 44.07 38.42
N ILE A 66 18.06 42.97 38.96
CA ILE A 66 16.60 42.85 39.11
C ILE A 66 16.14 43.85 40.19
N ARG A 67 15.35 44.83 39.77
CA ARG A 67 14.64 45.75 40.67
C ARG A 67 13.16 45.44 40.60
N ALA A 68 12.58 45.03 41.71
CA ALA A 68 11.15 44.92 41.88
C ALA A 68 10.64 46.08 42.72
N ASN A 69 9.45 46.54 42.44
CA ASN A 69 8.71 47.38 43.39
C ASN A 69 8.30 46.51 44.58
N ASP A 70 7.71 47.10 45.59
CA ASP A 70 7.11 46.34 46.69
C ASP A 70 6.14 45.30 46.18
N TYR A 71 5.88 44.25 46.97
CA TYR A 71 4.93 43.19 46.57
C TYR A 71 3.59 43.79 46.15
N MET A 72 3.11 43.44 44.99
CA MET A 72 1.86 43.93 44.43
C MET A 72 0.72 42.93 44.68
N GLU A 73 -0.35 43.41 45.34
CA GLU A 73 -1.59 42.64 45.44
C GLU A 73 -2.39 42.73 44.13
N TRP A 74 -3.00 41.61 43.74
CA TRP A 74 -3.82 41.60 42.55
C TRP A 74 -5.13 42.35 42.76
N ASP A 75 -5.43 43.31 41.88
CA ASP A 75 -6.62 44.15 41.88
C ASP A 75 -7.89 43.48 41.32
N GLY A 76 -7.83 42.19 40.93
CA GLY A 76 -8.94 41.45 40.35
C GLY A 76 -9.17 41.69 38.86
N THR A 77 -8.39 42.55 38.20
CA THR A 77 -8.54 42.84 36.77
C THR A 77 -7.64 41.93 35.93
N LEU A 78 -8.18 41.45 34.76
CA LEU A 78 -7.41 40.62 33.81
C LEU A 78 -6.20 41.40 33.22
N GLY A 79 -6.30 42.73 33.14
CA GLY A 79 -5.23 43.59 32.59
C GLY A 79 -3.99 43.67 33.46
N SER A 80 -4.12 43.62 34.79
CA SER A 80 -3.01 43.70 35.72
C SER A 80 -2.30 42.38 36.00
N ILE A 81 -2.85 41.23 35.60
CA ILE A 81 -2.28 39.89 35.84
C ILE A 81 -0.81 39.81 35.39
N LYS A 82 -0.51 40.30 34.17
CA LYS A 82 0.87 40.29 33.65
C LYS A 82 1.81 41.11 34.51
N GLU A 83 1.41 42.31 34.85
CA GLU A 83 2.21 43.24 35.63
C GLU A 83 2.46 42.72 37.07
N VAL A 84 1.39 42.30 37.74
CA VAL A 84 1.46 41.72 39.12
C VAL A 84 2.31 40.43 39.12
N ALA A 85 2.09 39.53 38.18
CA ALA A 85 2.85 38.28 38.11
C ALA A 85 4.35 38.52 37.83
N THR A 86 4.67 39.46 36.94
CA THR A 86 6.07 39.78 36.60
C THR A 86 6.74 40.49 37.76
N ASN A 87 6.07 41.49 38.37
CA ASN A 87 6.60 42.22 39.53
C ASN A 87 6.83 41.30 40.72
N ASN A 88 5.87 40.45 41.08
CA ASN A 88 6.01 39.55 42.22
C ASN A 88 7.07 38.46 41.97
N LEU A 89 7.22 37.98 40.74
CA LEU A 89 8.33 37.08 40.39
C LEU A 89 9.69 37.76 40.63
N TYR A 90 9.84 39.01 40.16
CA TYR A 90 11.08 39.77 40.38
C TYR A 90 11.31 40.12 41.85
N TYR A 91 10.25 40.40 42.59
CA TYR A 91 10.33 40.61 44.03
C TYR A 91 10.91 39.38 44.75
N TYR A 92 10.37 38.19 44.51
CA TYR A 92 10.90 36.98 45.14
C TYR A 92 12.33 36.63 44.67
N ILE A 93 12.68 36.88 43.41
CA ILE A 93 14.05 36.67 42.93
C ILE A 93 15.01 37.66 43.62
N GLN A 94 14.62 38.91 43.75
CA GLN A 94 15.43 39.93 44.42
C GLN A 94 15.61 39.62 45.92
N GLU A 95 14.55 39.26 46.64
CA GLU A 95 14.59 38.83 48.02
C GLU A 95 15.55 37.65 48.20
N PHE A 96 15.46 36.66 47.29
CA PHE A 96 16.36 35.51 47.29
C PHE A 96 17.83 35.88 47.03
N ILE A 97 18.10 36.81 46.11
CA ILE A 97 19.47 37.31 45.85
C ILE A 97 20.04 38.01 47.07
N VAL A 98 19.25 38.85 47.76
CA VAL A 98 19.67 39.55 48.94
C VAL A 98 19.93 38.60 50.15
N ALA A 99 19.08 37.57 50.27
CA ALA A 99 19.21 36.59 51.38
C ALA A 99 20.39 35.61 51.17
N HIS A 100 20.76 35.26 49.93
CA HIS A 100 21.75 34.21 49.68
C HIS A 100 22.91 34.67 48.79
N SER A 101 22.72 34.81 47.50
CA SER A 101 23.66 35.41 46.53
C SER A 101 23.07 35.34 45.10
N ALA A 102 23.59 36.18 44.20
CA ALA A 102 23.24 36.14 42.76
C ALA A 102 23.64 34.81 42.09
N SER A 103 24.77 34.21 42.48
CA SER A 103 25.23 32.92 41.96
C SER A 103 24.26 31.79 42.31
N LEU A 104 23.72 31.74 43.52
CA LEU A 104 22.76 30.73 43.94
C LEU A 104 21.40 30.94 43.25
N ALA A 105 20.98 32.20 43.07
CA ALA A 105 19.77 32.52 42.29
C ALA A 105 19.87 32.04 40.87
N LEU A 106 21.01 32.26 40.19
CA LEU A 106 21.27 31.72 38.84
C LEU A 106 21.19 30.19 38.78
N LEU A 107 21.73 29.50 39.80
CA LEU A 107 21.66 28.04 39.87
C LEU A 107 20.20 27.57 40.01
N VAL A 108 19.40 28.19 40.88
CA VAL A 108 17.99 27.84 41.09
C VAL A 108 17.16 28.09 39.82
N ILE A 109 17.34 29.25 39.18
CA ILE A 109 16.65 29.56 37.92
C ILE A 109 17.10 28.59 36.79
N GLY A 110 18.41 28.24 36.76
CA GLY A 110 18.94 27.24 35.83
C GLY A 110 18.33 25.84 36.02
N LEU A 111 18.18 25.39 37.29
CA LEU A 111 17.50 24.13 37.60
C LEU A 111 16.01 24.18 37.23
N PHE A 112 15.35 25.33 37.49
CA PHE A 112 13.97 25.54 37.04
C PHE A 112 13.84 25.45 35.50
N LEU A 113 14.76 26.08 34.77
CA LEU A 113 14.83 26.00 33.31
C LEU A 113 15.04 24.56 32.84
N ALA A 114 15.93 23.81 33.48
CA ALA A 114 16.18 22.41 33.17
C ALA A 114 14.91 21.55 33.39
N PHE A 115 14.22 21.77 34.52
CA PHE A 115 12.98 21.09 34.87
C PHE A 115 11.85 21.41 33.86
N MET A 116 11.66 22.69 33.53
CA MET A 116 10.67 23.11 32.51
C MET A 116 10.99 22.54 31.14
N THR A 117 12.27 22.48 30.77
CA THR A 117 12.71 21.86 29.53
C THR A 117 12.44 20.34 29.50
N PHE A 118 12.65 19.67 30.63
CA PHE A 118 12.32 18.26 30.79
C PHE A 118 10.81 18.01 30.59
N LEU A 119 9.95 18.78 31.27
CA LEU A 119 8.49 18.66 31.10
C LEU A 119 8.04 18.97 29.67
N LYS A 120 8.55 20.03 29.06
CA LYS A 120 8.31 20.42 27.69
C LYS A 120 8.67 19.29 26.73
N THR A 121 9.88 18.74 26.88
CA THR A 121 10.37 17.65 26.00
C THR A 121 9.56 16.37 26.19
N GLY A 122 9.19 16.06 27.45
CA GLY A 122 8.28 14.97 27.78
C GLY A 122 6.91 15.14 27.11
N ALA A 123 6.30 16.33 27.23
CA ALA A 123 5.02 16.62 26.57
C ALA A 123 5.13 16.55 25.04
N TYR A 124 6.21 17.06 24.44
CA TYR A 124 6.48 16.94 23.01
C TYR A 124 6.62 15.48 22.56
N PHE A 125 7.35 14.67 23.33
CA PHE A 125 7.48 13.24 23.08
C PHE A 125 6.13 12.55 23.15
N LEU A 126 5.32 12.78 24.18
CA LEU A 126 3.98 12.22 24.33
C LEU A 126 3.05 12.64 23.19
N SER A 127 3.10 13.91 22.76
CA SER A 127 2.37 14.38 21.57
C SER A 127 2.76 13.58 20.32
N SER A 128 4.05 13.39 20.09
CA SER A 128 4.55 12.64 18.94
C SER A 128 4.25 11.13 19.06
N ALA A 129 4.39 10.54 20.23
CA ALA A 129 4.09 9.14 20.49
C ALA A 129 2.60 8.80 20.29
N THR A 130 1.70 9.71 20.64
CA THR A 130 0.24 9.51 20.45
C THR A 130 -0.20 9.57 18.98
N ILE A 131 0.63 10.10 18.08
CA ILE A 131 0.35 10.07 16.63
C ILE A 131 0.70 8.71 16.02
N ILE A 132 1.65 7.95 16.59
CA ILE A 132 2.09 6.66 16.03
C ILE A 132 0.94 5.65 15.87
N PRO A 133 0.04 5.42 16.86
CA PRO A 133 -1.12 4.55 16.69
C PRO A 133 -2.06 4.97 15.56
N ILE A 134 -2.20 6.28 15.29
CA ILE A 134 -2.99 6.78 14.15
C ILE A 134 -2.33 6.34 12.85
N ARG A 135 -1.04 6.59 12.73
CA ARG A 135 -0.22 6.26 11.56
C ARG A 135 -0.30 4.76 11.23
N THR A 136 0.10 3.92 12.18
CA THR A 136 0.18 2.47 11.98
C THR A 136 -1.20 1.83 11.81
N GLY A 137 -2.20 2.35 12.52
CA GLY A 137 -3.57 1.89 12.43
C GLY A 137 -4.19 2.16 11.07
N ILE A 138 -4.04 3.37 10.52
CA ILE A 138 -4.56 3.70 9.17
C ILE A 138 -3.90 2.85 8.10
N VAL A 139 -2.58 2.65 8.17
CA VAL A 139 -1.85 1.78 7.22
C VAL A 139 -2.39 0.35 7.27
N ARG A 140 -2.58 -0.20 8.46
CA ARG A 140 -3.20 -1.52 8.66
C ARG A 140 -4.59 -1.57 8.03
N ASP A 141 -5.43 -0.57 8.29
CA ASP A 141 -6.82 -0.56 7.83
C ASP A 141 -6.91 -0.47 6.30
N ILE A 142 -6.05 0.35 5.66
CA ILE A 142 -5.96 0.44 4.19
C ILE A 142 -5.50 -0.91 3.60
N ARG A 143 -4.45 -1.52 4.16
CA ARG A 143 -3.95 -2.82 3.69
C ARG A 143 -4.99 -3.92 3.84
N ASN A 144 -5.71 -3.96 4.96
CA ASN A 144 -6.78 -4.92 5.18
C ASN A 144 -7.93 -4.74 4.18
N GLN A 145 -8.37 -3.49 3.94
CA GLN A 145 -9.41 -3.20 2.93
C GLN A 145 -8.96 -3.59 1.53
N LEU A 146 -7.71 -3.28 1.15
CA LEU A 146 -7.14 -3.69 -0.14
C LEU A 146 -7.12 -5.22 -0.27
N TYR A 147 -6.61 -5.92 0.74
CA TYR A 147 -6.50 -7.38 0.70
C TYR A 147 -7.88 -8.05 0.61
N GLN A 148 -8.86 -7.60 1.40
CA GLN A 148 -10.24 -8.09 1.33
C GLN A 148 -10.86 -7.81 -0.05
N LYS A 149 -10.61 -6.63 -0.61
CA LYS A 149 -11.11 -6.29 -1.94
C LYS A 149 -10.46 -7.15 -3.02
N ILE A 150 -9.14 -7.33 -2.98
CA ILE A 150 -8.39 -8.18 -3.92
C ILE A 150 -8.96 -9.61 -3.93
N THR A 151 -9.22 -10.20 -2.76
CA THR A 151 -9.78 -11.55 -2.66
C THR A 151 -11.23 -11.67 -3.11
N SER A 152 -11.97 -10.55 -3.18
CA SER A 152 -13.36 -10.50 -3.64
C SER A 152 -13.54 -10.17 -5.12
N LEU A 153 -12.49 -9.68 -5.79
CA LEU A 153 -12.55 -9.32 -7.21
C LEU A 153 -12.59 -10.57 -8.09
N SER A 154 -13.26 -10.46 -9.24
CA SER A 154 -13.32 -11.50 -10.27
C SER A 154 -11.97 -11.74 -10.93
N LEU A 155 -11.78 -12.95 -11.48
CA LEU A 155 -10.52 -13.34 -12.11
C LEU A 155 -10.16 -12.43 -13.31
N GLY A 156 -11.14 -11.95 -14.04
CA GLY A 156 -10.99 -11.02 -15.17
C GLY A 156 -10.31 -9.70 -14.83
N PHE A 157 -10.37 -9.28 -13.56
CA PHE A 157 -9.66 -8.08 -13.11
C PHE A 157 -8.14 -8.26 -13.11
N PHE A 158 -7.64 -9.49 -12.93
CA PHE A 158 -6.21 -9.78 -12.76
C PHE A 158 -5.57 -10.19 -14.10
N SER A 159 -5.09 -9.22 -14.87
CA SER A 159 -4.12 -9.47 -15.95
C SER A 159 -2.70 -9.53 -15.39
N GLU A 160 -1.73 -10.05 -16.16
CA GLU A 160 -0.32 -10.09 -15.72
C GLU A 160 0.24 -8.69 -15.44
N GLU A 161 -0.12 -7.70 -16.25
CA GLU A 161 0.25 -6.30 -16.04
C GLU A 161 -0.31 -5.74 -14.73
N ARG A 162 -1.52 -6.15 -14.32
CA ARG A 162 -2.17 -5.67 -13.09
C ARG A 162 -1.63 -6.29 -11.81
N LYS A 163 -1.04 -7.49 -11.85
CA LYS A 163 -0.47 -8.12 -10.63
C LYS A 163 0.66 -7.29 -10.04
N GLY A 164 1.62 -6.88 -10.86
CA GLY A 164 2.73 -6.01 -10.43
C GLY A 164 2.25 -4.65 -9.92
N ASP A 165 1.24 -4.06 -10.58
CA ASP A 165 0.63 -2.79 -10.19
C ASP A 165 -0.06 -2.90 -8.82
N ILE A 166 -0.78 -3.98 -8.55
CA ILE A 166 -1.41 -4.24 -7.24
C ILE A 166 -0.37 -4.34 -6.13
N ILE A 167 0.75 -5.06 -6.37
CA ILE A 167 1.85 -5.18 -5.40
C ILE A 167 2.49 -3.80 -5.14
N ALA A 168 2.74 -3.01 -6.20
CA ALA A 168 3.26 -1.66 -6.08
C ALA A 168 2.33 -0.73 -5.27
N ARG A 169 1.01 -0.85 -5.45
CA ARG A 169 0.03 -0.09 -4.67
C ARG A 169 -0.02 -0.50 -3.21
N MET A 170 0.02 -1.81 -2.91
CA MET A 170 0.03 -2.31 -1.52
C MET A 170 1.31 -1.95 -0.74
N SER A 171 2.43 -1.76 -1.43
CA SER A 171 3.72 -1.42 -0.82
C SER A 171 4.01 0.08 -0.90
N GLY A 172 4.24 0.61 -2.11
CA GLY A 172 4.69 1.98 -2.35
C GLY A 172 3.61 3.03 -2.13
N ASP A 173 2.41 2.85 -2.75
CA ASP A 173 1.35 3.85 -2.63
C ASP A 173 0.81 3.97 -1.20
N VAL A 174 0.67 2.86 -0.47
CA VAL A 174 0.28 2.91 0.95
C VAL A 174 1.31 3.68 1.78
N GLN A 175 2.61 3.54 1.50
CA GLN A 175 3.67 4.29 2.17
C GLN A 175 3.59 5.80 1.88
N GLU A 176 3.28 6.18 0.64
CA GLU A 176 3.10 7.58 0.27
C GLU A 176 1.86 8.21 0.93
N VAL A 177 0.77 7.46 1.02
CA VAL A 177 -0.43 7.89 1.76
C VAL A 177 -0.10 8.07 3.25
N GLU A 178 0.66 7.15 3.84
CA GLU A 178 1.15 7.25 5.22
C GLU A 178 1.94 8.54 5.46
N ASN A 179 2.95 8.82 4.62
CA ASN A 179 3.77 10.02 4.71
C ASN A 179 2.94 11.30 4.55
N SER A 180 1.96 11.28 3.68
CA SER A 180 1.04 12.39 3.43
C SER A 180 0.12 12.64 4.63
N ILE A 181 -0.44 11.58 5.25
CA ILE A 181 -1.28 11.69 6.44
C ILE A 181 -0.48 12.32 7.59
N MET A 182 0.76 11.87 7.83
CA MET A 182 1.62 12.42 8.88
C MET A 182 1.90 13.90 8.65
N SER A 183 2.34 14.26 7.43
CA SER A 183 2.61 15.66 7.09
C SER A 183 1.37 16.54 7.26
N SER A 184 0.18 15.99 7.01
CA SER A 184 -1.09 16.71 7.14
C SER A 184 -1.53 16.87 8.58
N LEU A 185 -1.36 15.85 9.43
CA LEU A 185 -1.66 15.95 10.85
C LEU A 185 -0.75 16.99 11.53
N ASP A 186 0.54 17.00 11.18
CA ASP A 186 1.48 18.01 11.65
C ASP A 186 1.08 19.42 11.15
N MET A 187 0.69 19.56 9.89
CA MET A 187 0.28 20.82 9.29
C MET A 187 -1.04 21.34 9.84
N LEU A 188 -2.01 20.48 10.13
CA LEU A 188 -3.36 20.90 10.55
C LEU A 188 -3.48 21.09 12.07
N PHE A 189 -2.75 20.32 12.86
CA PHE A 189 -2.93 20.29 14.30
C PHE A 189 -1.69 20.74 15.07
N LYS A 190 -0.49 20.23 14.74
CA LYS A 190 0.71 20.51 15.52
C LYS A 190 1.28 21.90 15.24
N ASN A 191 1.59 22.19 14.00
CA ASN A 191 2.28 23.44 13.62
C ASN A 191 1.43 24.70 13.79
N PRO A 192 0.10 24.72 13.49
CA PRO A 192 -0.73 25.89 13.72
C PRO A 192 -0.82 26.26 15.20
N ILE A 193 -0.89 25.26 16.08
CA ILE A 193 -0.91 25.50 17.53
C ILE A 193 0.39 26.18 17.96
N LEU A 194 1.55 25.64 17.56
CA LEU A 194 2.84 26.24 17.89
C LEU A 194 2.97 27.67 17.36
N ILE A 195 2.63 27.88 16.09
CA ILE A 195 2.70 29.21 15.46
C ILE A 195 1.77 30.19 16.17
N LEU A 196 0.55 29.78 16.50
CA LEU A 196 -0.42 30.62 17.20
C LEU A 196 0.11 31.07 18.56
N PHE A 197 0.60 30.14 19.37
CA PHE A 197 1.15 30.44 20.69
C PHE A 197 2.38 31.35 20.62
N TYR A 198 3.32 31.08 19.70
CA TYR A 198 4.48 31.93 19.51
C TYR A 198 4.09 33.32 19.01
N PHE A 199 3.13 33.39 18.07
CA PHE A 199 2.67 34.66 17.52
C PHE A 199 1.95 35.53 18.55
N ILE A 200 1.08 34.94 19.37
CA ILE A 200 0.44 35.62 20.49
C ILE A 200 1.52 36.17 21.46
N THR A 201 2.53 35.35 21.77
CA THR A 201 3.62 35.79 22.66
C THR A 201 4.39 36.98 22.07
N LEU A 202 4.73 36.94 20.76
CA LEU A 202 5.41 38.05 20.08
C LEU A 202 4.58 39.35 20.14
N ILE A 203 3.26 39.28 19.92
CA ILE A 203 2.36 40.43 19.99
C ILE A 203 2.32 40.97 21.45
N CYS A 204 2.24 40.08 22.43
CA CYS A 204 2.23 40.48 23.84
C CYS A 204 3.54 41.13 24.29
N ILE A 205 4.69 40.81 23.65
CA ILE A 205 5.97 41.47 23.94
C ILE A 205 5.99 42.86 23.27
N SER A 206 5.75 42.94 21.96
CA SER A 206 5.72 44.20 21.21
C SER A 206 4.92 44.06 19.94
N TRP A 207 3.75 44.70 19.89
CA TRP A 207 2.93 44.68 18.66
C TRP A 207 3.60 45.44 17.51
N GLN A 208 4.37 46.50 17.80
CA GLN A 208 5.10 47.29 16.79
C GLN A 208 6.15 46.43 16.09
N LEU A 209 6.96 45.72 16.91
CA LEU A 209 8.03 44.85 16.42
C LEU A 209 7.45 43.67 15.62
N THR A 210 6.31 43.15 16.08
CA THR A 210 5.62 42.03 15.39
C THR A 210 5.01 42.48 14.06
N LEU A 211 4.38 43.68 13.99
CA LEU A 211 3.88 44.22 12.75
C LEU A 211 5.01 44.46 11.73
N PHE A 212 6.13 45.01 12.19
CA PHE A 212 7.34 45.18 11.40
C PHE A 212 7.85 43.84 10.84
N THR A 213 7.95 42.83 11.70
CA THR A 213 8.39 41.47 11.29
C THR A 213 7.46 40.88 10.22
N ILE A 214 6.14 41.01 10.38
CA ILE A 214 5.16 40.52 9.39
C ILE A 214 5.37 41.14 8.02
N LEU A 215 5.75 42.41 7.93
CA LEU A 215 6.00 43.10 6.66
C LEU A 215 7.16 42.46 5.85
N PHE A 216 8.14 41.89 6.53
CA PHE A 216 9.30 41.27 5.91
C PHE A 216 9.12 39.77 5.57
N VAL A 217 8.12 39.06 6.13
CA VAL A 217 7.88 37.64 5.86
C VAL A 217 7.47 37.34 4.41
N PRO A 218 6.58 38.09 3.74
CA PRO A 218 6.16 37.80 2.37
C PRO A 218 7.28 37.76 1.32
N PRO A 219 8.25 38.68 1.28
CA PRO A 219 9.39 38.60 0.37
C PRO A 219 10.18 37.30 0.52
N PHE A 220 10.41 36.82 1.75
CA PHE A 220 11.08 35.55 2.02
C PHE A 220 10.28 34.36 1.50
N GLY A 221 8.97 34.33 1.76
CA GLY A 221 8.07 33.27 1.29
C GLY A 221 8.03 33.20 -0.24
N TRP A 222 8.03 34.33 -0.92
CA TRP A 222 8.08 34.39 -2.39
C TRP A 222 9.40 33.80 -2.93
N PHE A 223 10.53 34.20 -2.37
CA PHE A 223 11.84 33.70 -2.78
C PHE A 223 11.96 32.18 -2.61
N MET A 224 11.55 31.64 -1.43
CA MET A 224 11.55 30.21 -1.18
C MET A 224 10.58 29.45 -2.10
N GLY A 225 9.47 30.06 -2.48
CA GLY A 225 8.51 29.49 -3.43
C GLY A 225 9.09 29.33 -4.85
N VAL A 226 9.93 30.27 -5.30
CA VAL A 226 10.64 30.17 -6.60
C VAL A 226 11.62 29.00 -6.60
N VAL A 227 12.40 28.84 -5.53
CA VAL A 227 13.35 27.72 -5.38
C VAL A 227 12.59 26.38 -5.37
N GLY A 228 11.48 26.28 -4.64
CA GLY A 228 10.67 25.08 -4.56
C GLY A 228 10.07 24.63 -5.89
N LYS A 229 9.62 25.57 -6.74
CA LYS A 229 9.09 25.22 -8.08
C LYS A 229 10.13 24.57 -8.99
N LYS A 230 11.35 25.11 -9.03
CA LYS A 230 12.45 24.54 -9.83
C LYS A 230 12.84 23.14 -9.33
N LEU A 231 12.85 22.95 -8.03
CA LEU A 231 13.15 21.66 -7.42
C LEU A 231 12.10 20.59 -7.80
N LYS A 232 10.81 20.94 -7.78
CA LYS A 232 9.71 20.04 -8.14
C LYS A 232 9.84 19.51 -9.57
N ALA A 233 10.08 20.39 -10.54
CA ALA A 233 10.20 20.00 -11.95
C ALA A 233 11.33 18.97 -12.17
N GLN A 234 12.49 19.21 -11.58
CA GLN A 234 13.64 18.31 -11.72
C GLN A 234 13.48 16.99 -10.94
N SER A 235 12.80 17.02 -9.81
CA SER A 235 12.49 15.79 -9.07
C SER A 235 11.61 14.84 -9.89
N THR A 236 10.66 15.38 -10.68
CA THR A 236 9.82 14.56 -11.58
C THR A 236 10.65 13.91 -12.69
N GLU A 237 11.61 14.64 -13.28
CA GLU A 237 12.53 14.10 -14.29
C GLU A 237 13.43 13.01 -13.71
N ALA A 238 13.97 13.21 -12.50
CA ALA A 238 14.74 12.18 -11.81
C ALA A 238 13.94 10.91 -11.53
N GLN A 239 12.65 11.05 -11.22
CA GLN A 239 11.77 9.91 -10.98
C GLN A 239 11.48 9.12 -12.26
N SER A 240 11.35 9.78 -13.43
CA SER A 240 11.24 9.10 -14.72
C SER A 240 12.51 8.30 -15.03
N LEU A 241 13.69 8.90 -14.89
CA LEU A 241 14.97 8.20 -15.11
C LEU A 241 15.19 7.01 -14.15
N TRP A 242 14.69 7.10 -12.92
CA TRP A 242 14.68 5.97 -11.99
C TRP A 242 13.79 4.83 -12.49
N SER A 243 12.60 5.15 -13.00
CA SER A 243 11.69 4.16 -13.58
C SER A 243 12.34 3.44 -14.77
N ASP A 244 13.00 4.20 -15.67
CA ASP A 244 13.71 3.63 -16.82
C ASP A 244 14.85 2.71 -16.39
N THR A 245 15.56 3.08 -15.29
CA THR A 245 16.63 2.25 -14.71
C THR A 245 16.07 0.94 -14.16
N MET A 246 14.92 0.98 -13.46
CA MET A 246 14.28 -0.22 -12.90
C MET A 246 13.70 -1.12 -13.99
N SER A 247 13.06 -0.57 -15.01
CA SER A 247 12.56 -1.35 -16.16
C SER A 247 13.71 -2.09 -16.87
N MET A 248 14.88 -1.46 -16.95
CA MET A 248 16.06 -2.12 -17.53
C MET A 248 16.59 -3.27 -16.65
N VAL A 249 16.53 -3.13 -15.32
CA VAL A 249 16.89 -4.23 -14.41
C VAL A 249 15.92 -5.40 -14.58
N GLU A 250 14.61 -5.13 -14.66
CA GLU A 250 13.56 -6.13 -14.89
C GLU A 250 13.79 -6.87 -16.22
N GLU A 251 13.97 -6.12 -17.33
CA GLU A 251 14.30 -6.69 -18.66
C GLU A 251 15.55 -7.59 -18.59
N THR A 252 16.57 -7.16 -17.84
CA THR A 252 17.82 -7.91 -17.69
C THR A 252 17.61 -9.22 -16.91
N LEU A 253 16.82 -9.18 -15.82
CA LEU A 253 16.55 -10.38 -15.00
C LEU A 253 15.71 -11.40 -15.77
N ASP A 254 14.69 -10.96 -16.49
CA ASP A 254 13.85 -11.82 -17.32
C ASP A 254 14.66 -12.43 -18.49
N GLY A 255 15.53 -11.62 -19.10
CA GLY A 255 16.38 -12.04 -20.21
C GLY A 255 17.72 -12.68 -19.81
N LEU A 256 18.00 -12.95 -18.51
CA LEU A 256 19.32 -13.33 -18.02
C LEU A 256 19.88 -14.59 -18.70
N ARG A 257 19.03 -15.59 -18.97
CA ARG A 257 19.44 -16.81 -19.69
C ARG A 257 19.90 -16.50 -21.11
N ILE A 258 19.23 -15.59 -21.80
CA ILE A 258 19.58 -15.15 -23.16
C ILE A 258 20.89 -14.38 -23.13
N ILE A 259 21.04 -13.43 -22.19
CA ILE A 259 22.27 -12.64 -22.02
C ILE A 259 23.47 -13.58 -21.82
N LYS A 260 23.34 -14.61 -20.97
CA LYS A 260 24.37 -15.60 -20.73
C LYS A 260 24.65 -16.48 -21.97
N ALA A 261 23.60 -16.93 -22.67
CA ALA A 261 23.74 -17.75 -23.85
C ALA A 261 24.47 -17.04 -25.02
N PHE A 262 24.31 -15.71 -25.11
CA PHE A 262 24.93 -14.91 -26.16
C PHE A 262 26.17 -14.12 -25.69
N CYS A 263 26.66 -14.35 -24.45
CA CYS A 263 27.80 -13.64 -23.85
C CYS A 263 27.67 -12.10 -23.98
N ALA A 264 26.46 -11.58 -23.74
CA ALA A 264 26.10 -10.19 -23.99
C ALA A 264 26.22 -9.30 -22.73
N GLU A 265 26.91 -9.76 -21.67
CA GLU A 265 27.05 -9.06 -20.39
C GLU A 265 27.63 -7.66 -20.56
N ASP A 266 28.70 -7.53 -21.33
CA ASP A 266 29.38 -6.24 -21.54
C ASP A 266 28.47 -5.23 -22.24
N LYS A 267 27.68 -5.68 -23.21
CA LYS A 267 26.71 -4.83 -23.90
C LYS A 267 25.62 -4.34 -22.94
N MET A 268 25.10 -5.23 -22.08
CA MET A 268 24.07 -4.88 -21.08
C MET A 268 24.63 -3.96 -20.00
N ASN A 269 25.86 -4.25 -19.50
CA ASN A 269 26.56 -3.40 -18.54
C ASN A 269 26.79 -1.99 -19.11
N TRP A 270 27.21 -1.87 -20.37
CA TRP A 270 27.40 -0.57 -21.02
C TRP A 270 26.06 0.20 -21.10
N ARG A 271 24.99 -0.45 -21.55
CA ARG A 271 23.65 0.15 -21.65
C ARG A 271 23.15 0.61 -20.28
N PHE A 272 23.26 -0.24 -19.26
CA PHE A 272 22.89 0.10 -17.89
C PHE A 272 23.70 1.29 -17.35
N ASN A 273 25.01 1.31 -17.55
CA ASN A 273 25.87 2.39 -17.10
C ASN A 273 25.49 3.75 -17.74
N GLN A 274 25.04 3.77 -18.98
CA GLN A 274 24.55 4.99 -19.65
C GLN A 274 23.30 5.54 -18.94
N VAL A 275 22.28 4.69 -18.74
CA VAL A 275 21.02 5.10 -18.10
C VAL A 275 21.28 5.50 -16.64
N ASN A 276 22.03 4.70 -15.91
CA ASN A 276 22.35 4.95 -14.49
C ASN A 276 23.22 6.22 -14.30
N SER A 277 24.11 6.53 -15.25
CA SER A 277 24.88 7.78 -15.22
C SER A 277 23.98 8.99 -15.45
N SER A 278 23.03 8.90 -16.37
CA SER A 278 22.04 9.96 -16.60
C SER A 278 21.16 10.20 -15.35
N TYR A 279 20.72 9.13 -14.71
CA TYR A 279 20.02 9.20 -13.42
C TYR A 279 20.89 9.87 -12.34
N ARG A 280 22.16 9.43 -12.19
CA ARG A 280 23.12 10.00 -11.22
C ARG A 280 23.26 11.49 -11.41
N ASP A 281 23.46 11.96 -12.64
CA ASP A 281 23.70 13.38 -12.93
C ASP A 281 22.47 14.23 -12.65
N ASN A 282 21.28 13.70 -12.91
CA ASN A 282 20.03 14.38 -12.60
C ASN A 282 19.76 14.41 -11.09
N ILE A 283 19.84 13.26 -10.40
CA ILE A 283 19.59 13.20 -8.96
C ILE A 283 20.63 14.00 -8.16
N MET A 284 21.87 14.08 -8.63
CA MET A 284 22.89 14.94 -8.03
C MET A 284 22.49 16.42 -8.09
N ARG A 285 21.98 16.90 -9.23
CA ARG A 285 21.47 18.29 -9.35
C ARG A 285 20.27 18.54 -8.44
N VAL A 286 19.35 17.56 -8.34
CA VAL A 286 18.20 17.64 -7.43
C VAL A 286 18.68 17.74 -5.98
N ASN A 287 19.59 16.85 -5.56
CA ASN A 287 20.09 16.80 -4.18
C ASN A 287 20.88 18.06 -3.80
N ILE A 288 21.74 18.57 -4.70
CA ILE A 288 22.49 19.83 -4.46
C ILE A 288 21.48 20.97 -4.21
N ARG A 289 20.45 21.11 -5.05
CA ARG A 289 19.44 22.17 -4.85
C ARG A 289 18.60 21.97 -3.60
N GLN A 290 18.28 20.73 -3.26
CA GLN A 290 17.57 20.41 -2.02
C GLN A 290 18.42 20.78 -0.81
N GLN A 291 19.71 20.48 -0.83
CA GLN A 291 20.64 20.85 0.24
C GLN A 291 20.85 22.36 0.34
N MET A 292 20.79 23.10 -0.75
CA MET A 292 20.85 24.57 -0.73
C MET A 292 19.65 25.22 -0.04
N ALA A 293 18.50 24.55 0.03
CA ALA A 293 17.29 25.12 0.65
C ALA A 293 17.50 25.43 2.14
N HIS A 294 18.25 24.58 2.87
CA HIS A 294 18.51 24.80 4.29
C HIS A 294 19.43 26.01 4.55
N PRO A 295 20.66 26.11 3.98
CA PRO A 295 21.51 27.26 4.13
C PRO A 295 20.86 28.58 3.66
N MET A 296 20.11 28.53 2.55
CA MET A 296 19.38 29.70 2.08
C MET A 296 18.33 30.18 3.08
N SER A 297 17.55 29.25 3.65
CA SER A 297 16.56 29.62 4.66
C SER A 297 17.19 30.13 5.96
N GLU A 298 18.36 29.60 6.33
CA GLU A 298 19.12 30.05 7.50
C GLU A 298 19.68 31.45 7.26
N PHE A 299 20.30 31.70 6.10
CA PHE A 299 20.80 33.01 5.71
C PHE A 299 19.69 34.08 5.69
N LEU A 300 18.56 33.77 5.06
CA LEU A 300 17.39 34.64 5.06
C LEU A 300 16.84 34.88 6.46
N GLY A 301 16.78 33.82 7.29
CA GLY A 301 16.39 33.93 8.68
C GLY A 301 17.32 34.84 9.49
N THR A 302 18.62 34.74 9.25
CA THR A 302 19.62 35.64 9.87
C THR A 302 19.44 37.10 9.44
N ILE A 303 19.19 37.36 8.15
CA ILE A 303 18.87 38.72 7.66
C ILE A 303 17.63 39.26 8.41
N LEU A 304 16.58 38.45 8.54
CA LEU A 304 15.38 38.86 9.27
C LEU A 304 15.70 39.20 10.73
N ILE A 305 16.49 38.35 11.40
CA ILE A 305 16.93 38.58 12.78
C ILE A 305 17.71 39.89 12.89
N VAL A 306 18.65 40.18 11.99
CA VAL A 306 19.44 41.42 11.97
C VAL A 306 18.56 42.65 11.78
N VAL A 307 17.60 42.59 10.83
CA VAL A 307 16.66 43.69 10.56
C VAL A 307 15.76 43.94 11.79
N VAL A 308 15.27 42.86 12.41
CA VAL A 308 14.41 42.94 13.61
C VAL A 308 15.24 43.43 14.83
N LEU A 309 16.49 42.99 14.95
CA LEU A 309 17.39 43.45 15.98
C LEU A 309 17.70 44.94 15.83
N TRP A 310 17.94 45.43 14.60
CA TRP A 310 18.16 46.85 14.33
C TRP A 310 16.95 47.70 14.72
N PHE A 311 15.76 47.36 14.27
CA PHE A 311 14.54 48.10 14.60
C PHE A 311 14.20 47.97 16.09
N GLY A 312 14.37 46.79 16.68
CA GLY A 312 14.22 46.55 18.10
C GLY A 312 15.22 47.34 18.96
N GLY A 313 16.47 47.45 18.48
CA GLY A 313 17.50 48.28 19.07
C GLY A 313 17.11 49.76 19.18
N ILE A 314 16.48 50.31 18.14
CA ILE A 314 15.91 51.67 18.17
C ILE A 314 14.85 51.79 19.27
N LEU A 315 13.97 50.78 19.39
CA LEU A 315 12.92 50.80 20.43
C LEU A 315 13.47 50.73 21.86
N VAL A 316 14.64 50.09 22.06
CA VAL A 316 15.33 50.04 23.35
C VAL A 316 16.11 51.32 23.63
N LEU A 317 17.04 51.69 22.69
CA LEU A 317 18.05 52.73 22.91
C LEU A 317 17.45 54.14 22.82
N ASP A 318 16.57 54.38 21.82
CA ASP A 318 16.04 55.71 21.56
C ASP A 318 14.70 55.96 22.26
N TYR A 319 13.86 54.92 22.41
CA TYR A 319 12.51 55.09 22.97
C TYR A 319 12.31 54.47 24.36
N GLY A 320 13.21 53.64 24.85
CA GLY A 320 13.12 53.00 26.19
C GLY A 320 11.85 52.17 26.43
N ARG A 321 11.24 51.66 25.34
CA ARG A 321 9.95 50.95 25.40
C ARG A 321 10.08 49.45 25.72
N ILE A 322 11.25 48.89 25.53
CA ILE A 322 11.56 47.47 25.70
C ILE A 322 12.95 47.37 26.29
N ASP A 323 13.16 46.44 27.22
CA ASP A 323 14.48 46.15 27.79
C ASP A 323 15.28 45.16 26.93
N GLY A 324 16.62 45.19 27.06
CA GLY A 324 17.52 44.35 26.25
C GLY A 324 17.25 42.84 26.37
N PRO A 325 17.09 42.27 27.58
CA PRO A 325 16.73 40.86 27.74
C PRO A 325 15.42 40.45 27.04
N THR A 326 14.43 41.34 27.04
CA THR A 326 13.14 41.09 26.37
C THR A 326 13.29 41.03 24.83
N ILE A 327 14.19 41.84 24.23
CA ILE A 327 14.50 41.69 22.78
C ILE A 327 15.14 40.34 22.47
N ILE A 328 16.08 39.89 23.32
CA ILE A 328 16.70 38.57 23.11
C ILE A 328 15.64 37.48 23.18
N PHE A 329 14.73 37.54 24.12
CA PHE A 329 13.59 36.61 24.21
C PHE A 329 12.70 36.69 22.96
N TYR A 330 12.40 37.91 22.46
CA TYR A 330 11.65 38.10 21.22
C TYR A 330 12.33 37.41 20.02
N LEU A 331 13.64 37.57 19.85
CA LEU A 331 14.41 36.95 18.77
C LEU A 331 14.43 35.43 18.85
N VAL A 332 14.55 34.87 20.05
CA VAL A 332 14.49 33.41 20.31
C VAL A 332 13.10 32.88 19.93
N MET A 333 12.04 33.58 20.31
CA MET A 333 10.66 33.21 19.95
C MET A 333 10.42 33.29 18.42
N LEU A 334 10.93 34.36 17.77
CA LEU A 334 10.86 34.53 16.33
C LEU A 334 11.59 33.42 15.58
N TYR A 335 12.79 33.05 16.05
CA TYR A 335 13.56 31.95 15.48
C TYR A 335 12.81 30.61 15.59
N SER A 336 12.11 30.41 16.71
CA SER A 336 11.33 29.19 16.98
C SER A 336 10.16 28.97 16.00
N ILE A 337 9.65 30.04 15.34
CA ILE A 337 8.58 29.94 14.32
C ILE A 337 9.11 29.36 13.00
N ILE A 338 10.41 29.47 12.72
CA ILE A 338 10.98 29.05 11.44
C ILE A 338 10.77 27.54 11.18
N ASN A 339 10.93 26.70 12.20
CA ASN A 339 10.78 25.25 12.04
C ASN A 339 9.34 24.82 11.71
N PRO A 340 8.29 25.25 12.44
CA PRO A 340 6.90 25.00 12.03
C PRO A 340 6.58 25.47 10.60
N LEU A 341 7.11 26.62 10.16
CA LEU A 341 6.91 27.11 8.79
C LEU A 341 7.58 26.23 7.72
N LYS A 342 8.76 25.66 8.01
CA LYS A 342 9.41 24.69 7.10
C LYS A 342 8.56 23.43 6.92
N GLU A 343 7.91 22.93 7.96
CA GLU A 343 7.05 21.74 7.89
C GLU A 343 5.80 21.99 7.03
N PHE A 344 5.28 23.21 6.93
CA PHE A 344 4.23 23.55 5.96
C PHE A 344 4.69 23.36 4.51
N SER A 345 5.93 23.72 4.19
CA SER A 345 6.48 23.51 2.85
C SER A 345 6.61 22.03 2.53
N LYS A 346 7.02 21.21 3.49
CA LYS A 346 7.11 19.75 3.35
C LYS A 346 5.72 19.13 3.14
N ALA A 347 4.72 19.55 3.90
CA ALA A 347 3.35 19.10 3.75
C ALA A 347 2.77 19.45 2.37
N SER A 348 3.07 20.64 1.84
CA SER A 348 2.61 21.05 0.51
C SER A 348 3.16 20.19 -0.64
N TYR A 349 4.27 19.49 -0.42
CA TYR A 349 4.81 18.50 -1.36
C TYR A 349 4.22 17.09 -1.14
N ASN A 350 4.12 16.65 0.11
CA ASN A 350 3.68 15.30 0.44
C ASN A 350 2.18 15.09 0.22
N ILE A 351 1.34 16.10 0.48
CA ILE A 351 -0.12 15.98 0.34
C ILE A 351 -0.55 15.64 -1.09
N PRO A 352 -0.14 16.35 -2.15
CA PRO A 352 -0.50 15.99 -3.52
C PRO A 352 0.00 14.61 -3.94
N LYS A 353 1.18 14.20 -3.45
CA LYS A 353 1.74 12.87 -3.72
C LYS A 353 0.88 11.77 -3.09
N GLY A 354 0.50 11.95 -1.83
CA GLY A 354 -0.41 11.01 -1.15
C GLY A 354 -1.80 10.97 -1.74
N LEU A 355 -2.34 12.11 -2.25
CA LEU A 355 -3.62 12.14 -2.97
C LEU A 355 -3.56 11.30 -4.24
N ALA A 356 -2.52 11.46 -5.06
CA ALA A 356 -2.33 10.68 -6.27
C ALA A 356 -2.20 9.16 -5.96
N SER A 357 -1.47 8.82 -4.89
CA SER A 357 -1.37 7.42 -4.44
C SER A 357 -2.70 6.88 -3.92
N MET A 358 -3.48 7.70 -3.19
CA MET A 358 -4.82 7.29 -2.73
C MET A 358 -5.80 7.11 -3.88
N GLU A 359 -5.72 7.92 -4.92
CA GLU A 359 -6.52 7.75 -6.13
C GLU A 359 -6.24 6.39 -6.81
N ARG A 360 -4.96 5.98 -6.90
CA ARG A 360 -4.59 4.66 -7.43
C ARG A 360 -5.09 3.52 -6.54
N ILE A 361 -5.00 3.67 -5.22
CA ILE A 361 -5.57 2.73 -4.24
C ILE A 361 -7.09 2.64 -4.40
N ASP A 362 -7.77 3.79 -4.53
CA ASP A 362 -9.23 3.85 -4.69
C ASP A 362 -9.71 3.20 -5.99
N LYS A 363 -8.90 3.17 -7.07
CA LYS A 363 -9.23 2.40 -8.29
C LYS A 363 -9.41 0.91 -7.98
N ILE A 364 -8.61 0.33 -7.10
CA ILE A 364 -8.82 -1.07 -6.65
C ILE A 364 -10.02 -1.15 -5.71
N LEU A 365 -10.09 -0.30 -4.69
CA LEU A 365 -11.14 -0.37 -3.67
C LEU A 365 -12.54 -0.18 -4.25
N LYS A 366 -12.67 0.66 -5.28
CA LYS A 366 -13.94 0.97 -5.97
C LYS A 366 -14.19 0.11 -7.19
N ALA A 367 -13.23 -0.77 -7.59
CA ALA A 367 -13.43 -1.66 -8.72
C ALA A 367 -14.70 -2.49 -8.54
N GLU A 368 -15.47 -2.63 -9.59
CA GLU A 368 -16.68 -3.44 -9.56
C GLU A 368 -16.34 -4.92 -9.41
N ILE A 369 -17.13 -5.63 -8.63
CA ILE A 369 -17.09 -7.08 -8.55
C ILE A 369 -18.08 -7.57 -9.60
N GLU A 370 -17.56 -8.02 -10.74
CA GLU A 370 -18.38 -8.45 -11.89
C GLU A 370 -19.23 -9.68 -11.53
N ILE A 371 -18.62 -10.65 -10.84
CA ILE A 371 -19.29 -11.88 -10.43
C ILE A 371 -19.85 -11.71 -9.02
N LYS A 372 -21.16 -11.52 -8.94
CA LYS A 372 -21.91 -11.35 -7.69
C LYS A 372 -23.07 -12.33 -7.65
N ASP A 373 -23.43 -12.78 -6.45
CA ASP A 373 -24.69 -13.45 -6.24
C ASP A 373 -25.86 -12.48 -6.45
N LYS A 374 -26.99 -13.00 -6.98
CA LYS A 374 -28.25 -12.26 -6.99
C LYS A 374 -28.72 -12.00 -5.56
N GLU A 375 -29.67 -11.10 -5.36
CA GLU A 375 -30.25 -10.81 -4.03
C GLU A 375 -30.86 -12.07 -3.38
N ASN A 376 -31.43 -12.98 -4.18
CA ASN A 376 -31.93 -14.27 -3.75
C ASN A 376 -31.36 -15.36 -4.66
N PRO A 377 -30.14 -15.84 -4.44
CA PRO A 377 -29.53 -16.87 -5.26
C PRO A 377 -30.19 -18.22 -4.99
N GLU A 378 -30.25 -19.07 -6.00
CA GLU A 378 -30.64 -20.46 -5.81
C GLU A 378 -29.50 -21.24 -5.16
N HIS A 379 -29.83 -22.12 -4.24
CA HIS A 379 -28.87 -22.96 -3.51
C HIS A 379 -28.86 -24.37 -4.08
N ILE A 380 -27.68 -24.89 -4.39
CA ILE A 380 -27.48 -26.26 -4.86
C ILE A 380 -26.53 -27.00 -3.91
N SER A 381 -26.96 -28.13 -3.38
CA SER A 381 -26.17 -28.97 -2.45
C SER A 381 -25.61 -30.25 -3.08
N SER A 382 -26.16 -30.67 -4.22
CA SER A 382 -25.75 -31.87 -4.95
C SER A 382 -25.84 -31.64 -6.46
N PHE A 383 -25.14 -32.47 -7.22
CA PHE A 383 -25.21 -32.50 -8.68
C PHE A 383 -25.85 -33.82 -9.10
N GLU A 384 -26.99 -33.75 -9.82
CA GLU A 384 -27.83 -34.95 -10.05
C GLU A 384 -27.94 -35.35 -11.53
N HIS A 385 -27.89 -34.41 -12.48
CA HIS A 385 -28.24 -34.71 -13.87
C HIS A 385 -27.13 -34.39 -14.86
N GLN A 386 -26.85 -33.10 -15.17
CA GLN A 386 -25.98 -32.70 -16.25
C GLN A 386 -25.48 -31.26 -16.14
N ILE A 387 -24.38 -30.98 -16.87
CA ILE A 387 -23.92 -29.60 -17.18
C ILE A 387 -24.33 -29.35 -18.63
N GLU A 388 -24.91 -28.19 -18.94
CA GLU A 388 -25.35 -27.84 -20.29
C GLU A 388 -24.82 -26.46 -20.68
N PHE A 389 -24.22 -26.37 -21.88
CA PHE A 389 -23.90 -25.12 -22.55
C PHE A 389 -24.96 -24.95 -23.66
N ARG A 390 -25.69 -23.84 -23.61
CA ARG A 390 -26.79 -23.55 -24.52
C ARG A 390 -26.52 -22.23 -25.24
N HIS A 391 -26.18 -22.30 -26.54
CA HIS A 391 -25.83 -21.16 -27.39
C HIS A 391 -24.82 -20.21 -26.78
N VAL A 392 -23.78 -20.74 -26.14
CA VAL A 392 -22.82 -19.93 -25.38
C VAL A 392 -21.82 -19.25 -26.30
N SER A 393 -21.78 -17.91 -26.25
CA SER A 393 -20.72 -17.08 -26.82
C SER A 393 -20.04 -16.31 -25.73
N PHE A 394 -18.70 -16.28 -25.76
CA PHE A 394 -17.89 -15.61 -24.77
C PHE A 394 -16.73 -14.82 -25.39
N ALA A 395 -16.51 -13.60 -24.89
CA ALA A 395 -15.42 -12.73 -25.28
C ALA A 395 -14.67 -12.19 -24.04
N TYR A 396 -13.35 -12.04 -24.19
CA TYR A 396 -12.57 -11.22 -23.27
C TYR A 396 -12.60 -9.75 -23.70
N THR A 397 -12.58 -8.83 -22.75
CA THR A 397 -12.41 -7.42 -23.04
C THR A 397 -10.93 -7.12 -23.28
N ASP A 398 -10.58 -6.60 -24.45
CA ASP A 398 -9.25 -6.05 -24.70
C ASP A 398 -9.13 -4.70 -23.96
N HIS A 399 -8.30 -4.67 -22.92
CA HIS A 399 -8.12 -3.49 -22.08
C HIS A 399 -7.38 -2.32 -22.77
N GLN A 400 -6.82 -2.53 -23.97
CA GLN A 400 -6.18 -1.45 -24.72
C GLN A 400 -7.20 -0.65 -25.54
N ASN A 401 -8.20 -1.35 -26.09
CA ASN A 401 -9.16 -0.77 -27.02
C ASN A 401 -10.62 -0.81 -26.52
N ASP A 402 -10.89 -1.41 -25.35
CA ASP A 402 -12.24 -1.72 -24.84
C ASP A 402 -13.09 -2.55 -25.83
N GLU A 403 -12.45 -3.32 -26.72
CA GLU A 403 -13.11 -4.18 -27.70
C GLU A 403 -13.32 -5.59 -27.15
N LEU A 404 -14.44 -6.22 -27.54
CA LEU A 404 -14.75 -7.60 -27.21
C LEU A 404 -14.08 -8.55 -28.21
N VAL A 405 -13.18 -9.39 -27.73
CA VAL A 405 -12.53 -10.45 -28.51
C VAL A 405 -13.23 -11.78 -28.26
N TYR A 406 -14.09 -12.21 -29.19
CA TYR A 406 -14.83 -13.46 -29.06
C TYR A 406 -13.92 -14.68 -29.18
N VAL A 407 -13.88 -15.47 -28.09
CA VAL A 407 -13.09 -16.71 -27.98
C VAL A 407 -13.96 -17.94 -28.12
N LEU A 408 -15.22 -17.91 -27.67
CA LEU A 408 -16.23 -18.97 -27.88
C LEU A 408 -17.40 -18.41 -28.67
N LYS A 409 -17.93 -19.22 -29.61
CA LYS A 409 -18.96 -18.80 -30.55
C LYS A 409 -20.00 -19.91 -30.70
N ASP A 410 -21.21 -19.70 -30.17
CA ASP A 410 -22.35 -20.61 -30.27
C ASP A 410 -22.03 -22.05 -29.84
N ILE A 411 -21.48 -22.19 -28.62
CA ILE A 411 -21.18 -23.50 -28.04
C ILE A 411 -22.47 -24.16 -27.55
N ASN A 412 -22.72 -25.38 -28.03
CA ASN A 412 -23.81 -26.24 -27.61
C ASN A 412 -23.25 -27.59 -27.15
N LEU A 413 -23.33 -27.91 -25.85
CA LEU A 413 -22.79 -29.15 -25.29
C LEU A 413 -23.57 -29.57 -24.05
N VAL A 414 -23.90 -30.85 -23.95
CA VAL A 414 -24.49 -31.49 -22.78
C VAL A 414 -23.48 -32.49 -22.20
N ILE A 415 -23.24 -32.43 -20.91
CA ILE A 415 -22.31 -33.29 -20.17
C ILE A 415 -23.11 -34.02 -19.11
N PRO A 416 -23.53 -35.27 -19.31
CA PRO A 416 -24.32 -36.03 -18.38
C PRO A 416 -23.50 -36.40 -17.12
N LYS A 417 -24.17 -36.57 -15.99
CA LYS A 417 -23.57 -37.03 -14.71
C LYS A 417 -22.80 -38.34 -14.92
N GLY A 418 -21.60 -38.40 -14.36
CA GLY A 418 -20.73 -39.58 -14.40
C GLY A 418 -20.00 -39.79 -15.74
N LYS A 419 -20.13 -38.88 -16.72
CA LYS A 419 -19.44 -38.94 -17.99
C LYS A 419 -18.15 -38.10 -17.99
N THR A 420 -17.21 -38.56 -18.78
CA THR A 420 -15.94 -37.87 -19.07
C THR A 420 -15.97 -37.29 -20.48
N ILE A 421 -15.90 -35.96 -20.57
CA ILE A 421 -15.80 -35.23 -21.84
C ILE A 421 -14.36 -34.71 -21.98
N ALA A 422 -13.72 -35.03 -23.13
CA ALA A 422 -12.41 -34.52 -23.50
C ALA A 422 -12.53 -33.37 -24.48
N LEU A 423 -11.96 -32.21 -24.16
CA LEU A 423 -11.84 -31.06 -25.06
C LEU A 423 -10.47 -31.10 -25.74
N VAL A 424 -10.47 -31.14 -27.07
CA VAL A 424 -9.26 -31.23 -27.90
C VAL A 424 -9.26 -30.09 -28.91
N GLY A 425 -8.11 -29.59 -29.29
CA GLY A 425 -7.98 -28.51 -30.27
C GLY A 425 -6.64 -27.81 -30.20
N GLN A 426 -6.35 -26.95 -31.15
CA GLN A 426 -5.12 -26.15 -31.16
C GLN A 426 -5.05 -25.18 -29.96
N SER A 427 -3.83 -24.71 -29.65
CA SER A 427 -3.67 -23.65 -28.65
C SER A 427 -4.47 -22.41 -29.07
N GLY A 428 -5.15 -21.77 -28.12
CA GLY A 428 -6.01 -20.61 -28.39
C GLY A 428 -7.41 -20.95 -28.96
N SER A 429 -7.81 -22.23 -29.10
CA SER A 429 -9.15 -22.58 -29.60
C SER A 429 -10.30 -22.36 -28.59
N GLY A 430 -10.02 -21.96 -27.33
CA GLY A 430 -11.04 -21.67 -26.32
C GLY A 430 -11.27 -22.77 -25.27
N LYS A 431 -10.44 -23.83 -25.22
CA LYS A 431 -10.61 -24.99 -24.31
C LYS A 431 -10.61 -24.56 -22.82
N SER A 432 -9.57 -23.90 -22.36
CA SER A 432 -9.46 -23.44 -20.95
C SER A 432 -10.53 -22.40 -20.62
N THR A 433 -10.87 -21.53 -21.57
CA THR A 433 -11.98 -20.58 -21.43
C THR A 433 -13.31 -21.30 -21.16
N MET A 434 -13.57 -22.40 -21.89
CA MET A 434 -14.78 -23.19 -21.67
C MET A 434 -14.82 -23.84 -20.28
N LEU A 435 -13.65 -24.29 -19.76
CA LEU A 435 -13.54 -24.81 -18.40
C LEU A 435 -13.82 -23.72 -17.35
N ASP A 436 -13.36 -22.49 -17.56
CA ASP A 436 -13.50 -21.38 -16.64
C ASP A 436 -14.94 -20.86 -16.50
N LEU A 437 -15.80 -21.13 -17.49
CA LEU A 437 -17.23 -20.78 -17.44
C LEU A 437 -18.04 -21.67 -16.49
N ILE A 438 -17.65 -22.94 -16.28
CA ILE A 438 -18.36 -23.87 -15.42
C ILE A 438 -18.37 -23.41 -13.95
N PRO A 439 -17.22 -23.03 -13.33
CA PRO A 439 -17.18 -22.48 -11.97
C PRO A 439 -17.58 -21.00 -11.90
N ARG A 440 -18.09 -20.45 -12.99
CA ARG A 440 -18.46 -19.04 -13.11
C ARG A 440 -17.31 -18.12 -12.70
N TYR A 441 -16.12 -18.30 -13.30
CA TYR A 441 -15.05 -17.32 -13.17
C TYR A 441 -15.29 -16.10 -14.04
N TYR A 442 -16.08 -16.30 -15.10
CA TYR A 442 -16.57 -15.28 -16.03
C TYR A 442 -18.05 -15.51 -16.31
N ASP A 443 -18.80 -14.47 -16.65
CA ASP A 443 -20.16 -14.54 -17.15
C ASP A 443 -20.17 -14.50 -18.69
N VAL A 444 -21.02 -15.32 -19.32
CA VAL A 444 -21.15 -15.38 -20.79
C VAL A 444 -21.85 -14.13 -21.32
N GLN A 445 -21.48 -13.69 -22.53
CA GLN A 445 -22.12 -12.58 -23.23
C GLN A 445 -23.46 -13.01 -23.83
N GLU A 446 -23.51 -14.20 -24.43
CA GLU A 446 -24.72 -14.76 -25.06
C GLU A 446 -24.90 -16.20 -24.61
N GLY A 447 -26.16 -16.66 -24.58
CA GLY A 447 -26.49 -17.99 -24.14
C GLY A 447 -26.42 -18.17 -22.63
N GLU A 448 -26.37 -19.43 -22.18
CA GLU A 448 -26.38 -19.80 -20.79
C GLU A 448 -25.60 -21.08 -20.51
N VAL A 449 -24.97 -21.15 -19.33
CA VAL A 449 -24.39 -22.37 -18.75
C VAL A 449 -25.29 -22.81 -17.63
N LEU A 450 -25.74 -24.06 -17.70
CA LEU A 450 -26.71 -24.63 -16.76
C LEU A 450 -26.08 -25.80 -16.01
N ILE A 451 -26.38 -25.92 -14.72
CA ILE A 451 -26.12 -27.10 -13.90
C ILE A 451 -27.46 -27.62 -13.37
N ASP A 452 -27.80 -28.85 -13.73
CA ASP A 452 -29.10 -29.47 -13.43
C ASP A 452 -30.31 -28.61 -13.86
N GLY A 453 -30.17 -27.88 -14.98
CA GLY A 453 -31.21 -27.00 -15.51
C GLY A 453 -31.25 -25.60 -14.92
N ILE A 454 -30.43 -25.28 -13.90
CA ILE A 454 -30.34 -23.97 -13.26
C ILE A 454 -29.16 -23.20 -13.88
N ASN A 455 -29.40 -21.95 -14.29
CA ASN A 455 -28.34 -21.11 -14.82
C ASN A 455 -27.31 -20.79 -13.73
N VAL A 456 -26.00 -20.96 -14.04
CA VAL A 456 -24.92 -20.66 -13.08
C VAL A 456 -24.93 -19.21 -12.58
N LYS A 457 -25.55 -18.27 -13.34
CA LYS A 457 -25.75 -16.88 -12.91
C LYS A 457 -26.78 -16.74 -11.79
N ASP A 458 -27.66 -17.72 -11.63
CA ASP A 458 -28.73 -17.74 -10.62
C ASP A 458 -28.32 -18.49 -9.36
N LEU A 459 -27.29 -19.34 -9.44
CA LEU A 459 -26.76 -20.10 -8.31
C LEU A 459 -25.89 -19.22 -7.40
N ALA A 460 -25.94 -19.54 -6.10
CA ALA A 460 -24.96 -19.03 -5.14
C ALA A 460 -23.55 -19.50 -5.55
N VAL A 461 -22.64 -18.56 -5.80
CA VAL A 461 -21.29 -18.85 -6.31
C VAL A 461 -20.52 -19.79 -5.38
N HIS A 462 -20.71 -19.65 -4.07
CA HIS A 462 -20.09 -20.51 -3.08
C HIS A 462 -20.53 -21.98 -3.25
N ASP A 463 -21.84 -22.23 -3.36
CA ASP A 463 -22.39 -23.58 -3.48
C ASP A 463 -22.00 -24.22 -4.80
N LEU A 464 -22.09 -23.45 -5.93
CA LEU A 464 -21.62 -23.87 -7.23
C LEU A 464 -20.16 -24.36 -7.16
N ARG A 465 -19.27 -23.55 -6.59
CA ARG A 465 -17.84 -23.88 -6.52
C ARG A 465 -17.51 -24.99 -5.52
N GLN A 466 -18.38 -25.24 -4.53
CA GLN A 466 -18.25 -26.43 -3.66
C GLN A 466 -18.41 -27.73 -4.44
N LEU A 467 -19.27 -27.78 -5.44
CA LEU A 467 -19.51 -28.97 -6.28
C LEU A 467 -18.36 -29.26 -7.26
N ILE A 468 -17.44 -28.31 -7.46
CA ILE A 468 -16.42 -28.38 -8.52
C ILE A 468 -15.03 -28.54 -7.92
N GLY A 469 -14.27 -29.51 -8.37
CA GLY A 469 -12.84 -29.66 -8.12
C GLY A 469 -12.04 -29.30 -9.37
N ASN A 470 -10.96 -28.54 -9.20
CA ASN A 470 -10.13 -28.10 -10.30
C ASN A 470 -8.68 -28.59 -10.12
N VAL A 471 -8.12 -29.18 -11.18
CA VAL A 471 -6.70 -29.56 -11.29
C VAL A 471 -6.14 -28.84 -12.51
N ASN A 472 -5.37 -27.78 -12.22
CA ASN A 472 -4.82 -26.90 -13.26
C ASN A 472 -3.54 -27.50 -13.88
N GLN A 473 -3.19 -27.01 -15.07
CA GLN A 473 -1.95 -27.30 -15.78
C GLN A 473 -0.73 -27.03 -14.89
N GLU A 474 -0.64 -25.89 -14.27
CA GLU A 474 0.37 -25.54 -13.30
C GLU A 474 -0.17 -25.73 -11.88
N ALA A 475 0.44 -26.68 -11.14
CA ALA A 475 0.05 -26.94 -9.75
C ALA A 475 0.50 -25.79 -8.84
N ILE A 476 -0.44 -24.92 -8.49
CA ILE A 476 -0.18 -23.81 -7.57
C ILE A 476 -0.26 -24.31 -6.13
N LEU A 477 0.86 -24.25 -5.44
CA LEU A 477 1.00 -24.60 -4.02
C LEU A 477 1.39 -23.37 -3.21
N PHE A 478 0.87 -23.28 -1.99
CA PHE A 478 1.16 -22.20 -1.06
C PHE A 478 2.44 -22.50 -0.26
N ASN A 479 3.13 -21.47 0.17
CA ASN A 479 4.28 -21.58 1.06
C ASN A 479 3.84 -22.01 2.47
N ALA A 480 3.55 -23.28 2.62
CA ALA A 480 3.03 -23.93 3.83
C ALA A 480 3.50 -25.40 3.86
N SER A 481 3.03 -26.20 4.79
CA SER A 481 3.32 -27.63 4.86
C SER A 481 2.57 -28.44 3.78
N PHE A 482 2.97 -29.70 3.56
CA PHE A 482 2.17 -30.62 2.75
C PHE A 482 0.75 -30.77 3.30
N LYS A 483 0.64 -30.92 4.60
CA LYS A 483 -0.62 -31.04 5.32
C LYS A 483 -1.56 -29.87 5.02
N ASP A 484 -1.07 -28.64 5.15
CA ASP A 484 -1.87 -27.44 4.93
C ASP A 484 -2.29 -27.30 3.47
N ASN A 485 -1.38 -27.63 2.55
CA ASN A 485 -1.68 -27.59 1.11
C ASN A 485 -2.75 -28.61 0.71
N ILE A 486 -2.75 -29.82 1.26
CA ILE A 486 -3.78 -30.82 0.99
C ILE A 486 -5.10 -30.45 1.69
N ARG A 487 -5.03 -30.00 2.97
CA ARG A 487 -6.18 -29.58 3.78
C ARG A 487 -6.94 -28.39 3.15
N PHE A 488 -6.30 -27.63 2.26
CA PHE A 488 -6.95 -26.55 1.53
C PHE A 488 -8.21 -26.99 0.76
N GLY A 489 -8.30 -28.27 0.37
CA GLY A 489 -9.49 -28.85 -0.25
C GLY A 489 -10.68 -29.01 0.71
N LYS A 490 -10.40 -29.28 2.01
CA LYS A 490 -11.41 -29.48 3.07
C LYS A 490 -10.79 -29.12 4.43
N THR A 491 -11.18 -27.98 4.99
CA THR A 491 -10.53 -27.39 6.17
C THR A 491 -10.73 -28.18 7.46
N ASP A 492 -11.82 -28.93 7.58
CA ASP A 492 -12.19 -29.77 8.72
C ASP A 492 -11.69 -31.24 8.60
N ALA A 493 -10.88 -31.56 7.58
CA ALA A 493 -10.35 -32.88 7.33
C ALA A 493 -9.39 -33.33 8.46
N THR A 494 -9.53 -34.61 8.84
CA THR A 494 -8.64 -35.26 9.80
C THR A 494 -7.28 -35.59 9.16
N ASP A 495 -6.26 -35.86 9.98
CA ASP A 495 -4.95 -36.26 9.49
C ASP A 495 -5.00 -37.60 8.73
N GLU A 496 -5.95 -38.47 9.10
CA GLU A 496 -6.21 -39.73 8.40
C GLU A 496 -6.80 -39.47 7.00
N ASP A 497 -7.75 -38.56 6.86
CA ASP A 497 -8.33 -38.16 5.56
C ASP A 497 -7.23 -37.62 4.63
N ILE A 498 -6.36 -36.77 5.16
CA ILE A 498 -5.23 -36.18 4.42
C ILE A 498 -4.26 -37.27 3.96
N ALA A 499 -3.92 -38.21 4.86
CA ALA A 499 -3.02 -39.33 4.52
C ALA A 499 -3.66 -40.25 3.45
N ASN A 500 -4.97 -40.51 3.54
CA ASN A 500 -5.69 -41.31 2.55
C ASN A 500 -5.75 -40.61 1.18
N ALA A 501 -6.03 -39.32 1.16
CA ALA A 501 -5.99 -38.53 -0.07
C ALA A 501 -4.58 -38.55 -0.71
N ALA A 502 -3.54 -38.43 0.09
CA ALA A 502 -2.15 -38.51 -0.37
C ALA A 502 -1.79 -39.91 -0.93
N LYS A 503 -2.30 -40.99 -0.32
CA LYS A 503 -2.11 -42.35 -0.84
C LYS A 503 -2.76 -42.54 -2.21
N ILE A 504 -4.01 -42.11 -2.37
CA ILE A 504 -4.73 -42.21 -3.65
C ILE A 504 -4.03 -41.39 -4.75
N ALA A 505 -3.50 -40.22 -4.38
CA ALA A 505 -2.74 -39.35 -5.28
C ALA A 505 -1.30 -39.80 -5.54
N ASN A 506 -0.87 -40.95 -5.05
CA ASN A 506 0.52 -41.44 -5.12
C ASN A 506 1.54 -40.42 -4.52
N ALA A 507 1.12 -39.64 -3.55
CA ALA A 507 1.94 -38.61 -2.89
C ALA A 507 2.49 -39.07 -1.53
N TYR A 508 1.87 -40.05 -0.88
CA TYR A 508 2.17 -40.48 0.49
C TYR A 508 3.64 -40.85 0.70
N GLU A 509 4.21 -41.59 -0.23
CA GLU A 509 5.57 -42.16 -0.07
C GLU A 509 6.64 -41.05 -0.03
N PHE A 510 6.60 -40.08 -0.96
CA PHE A 510 7.59 -39.01 -0.93
C PHE A 510 7.35 -38.00 0.20
N ILE A 511 6.08 -37.82 0.62
CA ILE A 511 5.77 -36.97 1.77
C ILE A 511 6.33 -37.56 3.05
N THR A 512 6.11 -38.86 3.30
CA THR A 512 6.61 -39.55 4.51
C THR A 512 8.15 -39.69 4.55
N LYS A 513 8.82 -39.67 3.39
CA LYS A 513 10.27 -39.64 3.29
C LYS A 513 10.89 -38.27 3.50
N SER A 514 10.08 -37.20 3.54
CA SER A 514 10.57 -35.84 3.81
C SER A 514 10.90 -35.66 5.30
N GLU A 515 11.73 -34.66 5.61
CA GLU A 515 12.36 -34.45 6.93
C GLU A 515 11.35 -34.43 8.11
N HIS A 516 10.17 -33.83 7.91
CA HIS A 516 9.10 -33.75 8.92
C HIS A 516 7.78 -34.37 8.43
N GLY A 517 7.85 -35.28 7.44
CA GLY A 517 6.64 -35.90 6.86
C GLY A 517 5.64 -34.87 6.34
N PHE A 518 4.38 -34.98 6.75
CA PHE A 518 3.31 -34.09 6.34
C PHE A 518 3.48 -32.63 6.81
N ASP A 519 4.24 -32.37 7.86
CA ASP A 519 4.52 -31.03 8.39
C ASP A 519 5.73 -30.36 7.72
N THR A 520 6.36 -31.01 6.74
CA THR A 520 7.47 -30.44 5.97
C THR A 520 7.00 -29.25 5.13
N GLY A 521 7.66 -28.10 5.28
CA GLY A 521 7.43 -26.91 4.47
C GLY A 521 7.95 -27.09 3.03
N ILE A 522 7.09 -26.83 2.05
CA ILE A 522 7.38 -27.07 0.63
C ILE A 522 8.03 -25.89 -0.10
N GLY A 523 8.21 -24.76 0.60
CA GLY A 523 8.79 -23.54 0.05
C GLY A 523 7.81 -22.72 -0.82
N ASP A 524 8.31 -21.60 -1.33
CA ASP A 524 7.51 -20.73 -2.17
C ASP A 524 7.08 -21.45 -3.47
N ARG A 525 5.78 -21.40 -3.78
CA ARG A 525 5.14 -22.11 -4.92
C ARG A 525 5.53 -23.59 -5.03
N GLY A 526 5.89 -24.24 -3.91
CA GLY A 526 6.37 -25.62 -3.94
C GLY A 526 7.73 -25.77 -4.62
N GLY A 527 8.61 -24.77 -4.57
CA GLY A 527 9.90 -24.73 -5.26
C GLY A 527 10.88 -25.82 -4.86
N ARG A 528 10.63 -26.52 -3.72
CA ARG A 528 11.42 -27.68 -3.28
C ARG A 528 10.98 -29.00 -3.90
N LEU A 529 9.91 -29.01 -4.69
CA LEU A 529 9.28 -30.19 -5.26
C LEU A 529 9.52 -30.27 -6.77
N SER A 530 9.61 -31.50 -7.30
CA SER A 530 9.54 -31.73 -8.74
C SER A 530 8.16 -31.39 -9.30
N GLY A 531 8.04 -31.17 -10.62
CA GLY A 531 6.75 -30.90 -11.28
C GLY A 531 5.71 -31.96 -10.96
N GLY A 532 6.08 -33.25 -11.07
CA GLY A 532 5.19 -34.36 -10.77
C GLY A 532 4.80 -34.48 -9.29
N GLN A 533 5.69 -34.09 -8.36
CA GLN A 533 5.36 -34.04 -6.94
C GLN A 533 4.37 -32.91 -6.64
N ARG A 534 4.55 -31.71 -7.21
CA ARG A 534 3.59 -30.62 -7.10
C ARG A 534 2.21 -31.02 -7.60
N GLN A 535 2.16 -31.68 -8.78
CA GLN A 535 0.92 -32.11 -9.39
C GLN A 535 0.20 -33.13 -8.50
N ARG A 536 0.91 -34.13 -7.95
CA ARG A 536 0.32 -35.12 -7.04
C ARG A 536 -0.22 -34.52 -5.75
N VAL A 537 0.40 -33.47 -5.18
CA VAL A 537 -0.14 -32.72 -4.04
C VAL A 537 -1.42 -31.98 -4.43
N SER A 538 -1.46 -31.37 -5.63
CA SER A 538 -2.66 -30.71 -6.16
C SER A 538 -3.81 -31.73 -6.37
N ILE A 539 -3.51 -32.91 -6.91
CA ILE A 539 -4.49 -34.00 -7.04
C ILE A 539 -4.98 -34.49 -5.66
N ALA A 540 -4.09 -34.62 -4.66
CA ALA A 540 -4.47 -34.99 -3.31
C ALA A 540 -5.47 -33.97 -2.70
N ARG A 541 -5.28 -32.67 -2.96
CA ARG A 541 -6.21 -31.59 -2.61
C ARG A 541 -7.60 -31.80 -3.24
N ALA A 542 -7.65 -32.14 -4.52
CA ALA A 542 -8.90 -32.40 -5.24
C ALA A 542 -9.58 -33.70 -4.74
N ILE A 543 -8.82 -34.74 -4.43
CA ILE A 543 -9.34 -36.00 -3.84
C ILE A 543 -9.96 -35.73 -2.46
N LEU A 544 -9.29 -34.96 -1.61
CA LEU A 544 -9.76 -34.63 -0.27
C LEU A 544 -11.07 -33.82 -0.31
N LYS A 545 -11.20 -32.90 -1.26
CA LYS A 545 -12.44 -32.15 -1.49
C LYS A 545 -13.61 -33.03 -1.92
N ASN A 546 -13.35 -34.10 -2.64
CA ASN A 546 -14.32 -35.08 -3.13
C ASN A 546 -15.53 -34.49 -3.92
N PRO A 547 -15.30 -33.63 -4.90
CA PRO A 547 -16.36 -32.96 -5.64
C PRO A 547 -17.05 -33.89 -6.66
N PRO A 548 -18.35 -33.71 -6.96
CA PRO A 548 -19.05 -34.48 -8.00
C PRO A 548 -18.65 -34.09 -9.43
N ILE A 549 -18.20 -32.86 -9.64
CA ILE A 549 -17.72 -32.33 -10.91
C ILE A 549 -16.22 -32.10 -10.84
N LEU A 550 -15.49 -32.57 -11.84
CA LEU A 550 -14.05 -32.42 -11.93
C LEU A 550 -13.66 -31.69 -13.23
N ILE A 551 -12.83 -30.67 -13.07
CA ILE A 551 -12.23 -29.92 -14.19
C ILE A 551 -10.73 -30.22 -14.21
N LEU A 552 -10.24 -30.70 -15.36
CA LEU A 552 -8.82 -31.02 -15.56
C LEU A 552 -8.28 -30.18 -16.71
N ASP A 553 -7.34 -29.29 -16.43
CA ASP A 553 -6.65 -28.52 -17.46
C ASP A 553 -5.20 -29.03 -17.58
N GLU A 554 -4.91 -29.79 -18.63
CA GLU A 554 -3.58 -30.27 -19.06
C GLU A 554 -2.64 -30.77 -17.93
N ALA A 555 -3.17 -31.55 -17.01
CA ALA A 555 -2.50 -31.90 -15.74
C ALA A 555 -1.19 -32.73 -15.86
N THR A 556 -0.72 -33.09 -17.05
CA THR A 556 0.46 -33.98 -17.27
C THR A 556 1.53 -33.38 -18.19
N SER A 557 1.44 -32.11 -18.58
CA SER A 557 2.46 -31.47 -19.42
C SER A 557 3.80 -31.32 -18.70
N ALA A 558 4.91 -31.53 -19.41
CA ALA A 558 6.29 -31.34 -18.94
C ALA A 558 6.76 -32.22 -17.75
N LEU A 559 6.22 -33.44 -17.59
CA LEU A 559 6.66 -34.41 -16.58
C LEU A 559 7.59 -35.47 -17.20
N ASP A 560 8.50 -36.01 -16.37
CA ASP A 560 9.27 -37.21 -16.70
C ASP A 560 8.34 -38.45 -16.74
N THR A 561 8.74 -39.49 -17.47
CA THR A 561 7.89 -40.66 -17.75
C THR A 561 7.37 -41.37 -16.49
N GLU A 562 8.19 -41.47 -15.43
CA GLU A 562 7.78 -42.13 -14.18
C GLU A 562 6.77 -41.26 -13.41
N SER A 563 7.06 -39.97 -13.25
CA SER A 563 6.15 -39.02 -12.63
C SER A 563 4.82 -38.91 -13.37
N GLU A 564 4.86 -38.93 -14.72
CA GLU A 564 3.69 -38.92 -15.56
C GLU A 564 2.80 -40.13 -15.30
N ARG A 565 3.35 -41.34 -15.27
CA ARG A 565 2.60 -42.56 -14.97
C ARG A 565 1.89 -42.50 -13.62
N LEU A 566 2.57 -42.00 -12.58
CA LEU A 566 2.00 -41.86 -11.24
C LEU A 566 0.91 -40.78 -11.17
N VAL A 567 1.06 -39.69 -11.91
CA VAL A 567 0.04 -38.64 -12.01
C VAL A 567 -1.18 -39.16 -12.78
N GLN A 568 -0.95 -39.87 -13.90
CA GLN A 568 -2.03 -40.45 -14.71
C GLN A 568 -2.86 -41.46 -13.89
N ASP A 569 -2.22 -42.39 -13.17
CA ASP A 569 -2.92 -43.35 -12.29
C ASP A 569 -3.73 -42.65 -11.20
N ALA A 570 -3.21 -41.55 -10.61
CA ALA A 570 -3.93 -40.74 -9.64
C ALA A 570 -5.16 -40.04 -10.26
N LEU A 571 -5.02 -39.51 -11.48
CA LEU A 571 -6.12 -38.87 -12.20
C LEU A 571 -7.21 -39.87 -12.58
N GLU A 572 -6.85 -41.07 -13.09
CA GLU A 572 -7.80 -42.14 -13.42
C GLU A 572 -8.61 -42.57 -12.20
N LYS A 573 -7.97 -42.71 -11.03
CA LYS A 573 -8.65 -43.00 -9.76
C LYS A 573 -9.61 -41.86 -9.37
N LEU A 574 -9.20 -40.62 -9.58
CA LEU A 574 -9.99 -39.44 -9.28
C LEU A 574 -11.22 -39.32 -10.20
N MET A 575 -11.13 -39.70 -11.49
CA MET A 575 -12.17 -39.57 -12.50
C MET A 575 -13.28 -40.63 -12.40
N LYS A 576 -12.96 -41.85 -11.96
CA LYS A 576 -13.82 -43.06 -12.04
C LYS A 576 -15.28 -42.89 -11.58
N THR A 577 -15.56 -41.99 -10.66
CA THR A 577 -16.90 -41.82 -10.05
C THR A 577 -17.44 -40.40 -10.22
N ARG A 578 -16.84 -39.59 -11.08
CA ARG A 578 -17.16 -38.16 -11.18
C ARG A 578 -17.49 -37.77 -12.61
N THR A 579 -18.24 -36.67 -12.73
CA THR A 579 -18.41 -36.03 -14.04
C THR A 579 -17.18 -35.21 -14.32
N THR A 580 -16.49 -35.51 -15.42
CA THR A 580 -15.19 -34.89 -15.70
C THR A 580 -15.21 -34.14 -17.03
N VAL A 581 -14.69 -32.91 -17.00
CA VAL A 581 -14.37 -32.15 -18.23
C VAL A 581 -12.86 -31.94 -18.26
N ALA A 582 -12.19 -32.49 -19.25
CA ALA A 582 -10.74 -32.47 -19.33
C ALA A 582 -10.27 -31.80 -20.62
N VAL A 583 -9.35 -30.87 -20.55
CA VAL A 583 -8.53 -30.45 -21.68
C VAL A 583 -7.41 -31.47 -21.83
N ALA A 584 -7.46 -32.20 -22.95
CA ALA A 584 -6.55 -33.29 -23.18
C ALA A 584 -5.54 -32.94 -24.27
N HIS A 585 -4.27 -32.95 -23.88
CA HIS A 585 -3.14 -32.86 -24.82
C HIS A 585 -2.44 -34.21 -24.99
N ARG A 586 -2.88 -35.28 -24.29
CA ARG A 586 -2.29 -36.62 -24.38
C ARG A 586 -3.32 -37.67 -24.76
N LEU A 587 -2.90 -38.58 -25.66
CA LEU A 587 -3.72 -39.67 -26.15
C LEU A 587 -4.32 -40.56 -25.07
N SER A 588 -3.61 -40.78 -23.95
CA SER A 588 -4.07 -41.63 -22.85
C SER A 588 -5.34 -41.09 -22.20
N THR A 589 -5.41 -39.77 -21.97
CA THR A 589 -6.61 -39.11 -21.39
C THR A 589 -7.78 -39.10 -22.39
N ILE A 590 -7.47 -38.98 -23.69
CA ILE A 590 -8.46 -38.90 -24.78
C ILE A 590 -9.14 -40.25 -25.01
N LYS A 591 -8.37 -41.36 -25.02
CA LYS A 591 -8.85 -42.71 -25.35
C LYS A 591 -9.93 -43.23 -24.42
N HIS A 592 -9.94 -42.78 -23.18
CA HIS A 592 -10.88 -43.23 -22.12
C HIS A 592 -12.05 -42.27 -21.90
N ALA A 593 -12.15 -41.19 -22.68
CA ALA A 593 -13.27 -40.25 -22.59
C ALA A 593 -14.53 -40.89 -23.25
N ASP A 594 -15.69 -40.67 -22.58
CA ASP A 594 -16.99 -41.10 -23.15
C ASP A 594 -17.31 -40.34 -24.43
N GLU A 595 -16.92 -39.09 -24.53
CA GLU A 595 -17.07 -38.25 -25.72
C GLU A 595 -15.87 -37.28 -25.83
N ILE A 596 -15.44 -37.04 -27.07
CA ILE A 596 -14.41 -36.08 -27.42
C ILE A 596 -15.08 -34.94 -28.22
N CYS A 597 -14.84 -33.70 -27.78
CA CYS A 597 -15.26 -32.49 -28.46
C CYS A 597 -14.05 -31.76 -29.03
N VAL A 598 -14.01 -31.58 -30.36
CA VAL A 598 -12.92 -30.86 -31.03
C VAL A 598 -13.29 -29.40 -31.20
N LEU A 599 -12.50 -28.52 -30.57
CA LEU A 599 -12.67 -27.07 -30.69
C LEU A 599 -11.73 -26.52 -31.78
N HIS A 600 -12.29 -25.72 -32.69
CA HIS A 600 -11.56 -24.96 -33.69
C HIS A 600 -12.17 -23.57 -33.84
N GLU A 601 -11.35 -22.53 -33.74
CA GLU A 601 -11.75 -21.10 -33.82
C GLU A 601 -12.96 -20.73 -32.94
N GLY A 602 -13.03 -21.31 -31.74
CA GLY A 602 -14.09 -21.04 -30.78
C GLY A 602 -15.40 -21.80 -31.01
N ARG A 603 -15.44 -22.80 -31.89
CA ARG A 603 -16.60 -23.63 -32.16
C ARG A 603 -16.30 -25.10 -31.96
N ILE A 604 -17.31 -25.89 -31.56
CA ILE A 604 -17.22 -27.36 -31.60
C ILE A 604 -17.47 -27.81 -33.02
N VAL A 605 -16.43 -28.35 -33.68
CA VAL A 605 -16.49 -28.77 -35.10
C VAL A 605 -16.70 -30.28 -35.28
N GLU A 606 -16.26 -31.08 -34.32
CA GLU A 606 -16.43 -32.55 -34.33
C GLU A 606 -16.77 -33.05 -32.92
N ARG A 607 -17.58 -34.07 -32.85
CA ARG A 607 -17.97 -34.79 -31.61
C ARG A 607 -18.05 -36.30 -31.91
N GLY A 608 -17.65 -37.12 -30.90
CA GLY A 608 -17.75 -38.57 -30.96
C GLY A 608 -16.73 -39.26 -30.07
N THR A 609 -16.68 -40.58 -30.12
CA THR A 609 -15.66 -41.39 -29.46
C THR A 609 -14.33 -41.37 -30.20
N HIS A 610 -13.26 -41.81 -29.54
CA HIS A 610 -11.94 -41.92 -30.19
C HIS A 610 -12.00 -42.77 -31.48
N GLU A 611 -12.71 -43.92 -31.44
CA GLU A 611 -12.84 -44.85 -32.58
C GLU A 611 -13.60 -44.24 -33.75
N GLU A 612 -14.66 -43.50 -33.46
CA GLU A 612 -15.46 -42.79 -34.48
C GLU A 612 -14.68 -41.66 -35.12
N LEU A 613 -13.99 -40.84 -34.33
CA LEU A 613 -13.30 -39.66 -34.83
C LEU A 613 -12.00 -39.99 -35.58
N ILE A 614 -11.29 -41.06 -35.22
CA ILE A 614 -10.06 -41.48 -35.91
C ILE A 614 -10.36 -42.00 -37.33
N THR A 615 -11.58 -42.55 -37.57
CA THR A 615 -12.00 -43.03 -38.87
C THR A 615 -12.47 -41.92 -39.81
N LYS A 616 -12.85 -40.76 -39.24
CA LYS A 616 -13.17 -39.55 -39.98
C LYS A 616 -11.89 -38.84 -40.39
N ASP A 617 -11.78 -38.41 -41.67
CA ASP A 617 -10.62 -37.63 -42.11
C ASP A 617 -10.80 -36.13 -41.76
N GLY A 618 -10.93 -35.88 -40.46
CA GLY A 618 -11.30 -34.60 -39.88
C GLY A 618 -10.19 -33.91 -39.10
N TYR A 619 -10.57 -32.90 -38.33
CA TYR A 619 -9.66 -32.14 -37.43
C TYR A 619 -9.05 -33.02 -36.35
N TYR A 620 -9.83 -33.95 -35.76
CA TYR A 620 -9.35 -34.86 -34.73
C TYR A 620 -8.21 -35.74 -35.24
N LYS A 621 -8.36 -36.36 -36.40
CA LYS A 621 -7.33 -37.22 -36.98
C LYS A 621 -6.05 -36.45 -37.28
N LYS A 622 -6.17 -35.25 -37.82
CA LYS A 622 -5.01 -34.37 -38.05
C LYS A 622 -4.24 -34.04 -36.75
N LEU A 623 -4.97 -33.70 -35.66
CA LEU A 623 -4.35 -33.44 -34.35
C LEU A 623 -3.71 -34.70 -33.77
N HIS A 624 -4.35 -35.85 -33.90
CA HIS A 624 -3.84 -37.14 -33.45
C HIS A 624 -2.54 -37.50 -34.16
N ASP A 625 -2.52 -37.38 -35.49
CA ASP A 625 -1.35 -37.73 -36.30
C ASP A 625 -0.15 -36.81 -36.00
N MET A 626 -0.39 -35.53 -35.75
CA MET A 626 0.64 -34.59 -35.31
C MET A 626 1.24 -34.91 -33.92
N GLN A 627 0.50 -35.61 -33.06
CA GLN A 627 0.99 -36.00 -31.71
C GLN A 627 1.74 -37.34 -31.68
N GLN A 628 1.65 -38.13 -32.74
CA GLN A 628 2.38 -39.43 -32.88
C GLN A 628 3.77 -39.28 -33.52
N VAL A 629 4.09 -38.09 -34.04
CA VAL A 629 5.41 -37.73 -34.58
C VAL A 629 6.23 -37.02 -33.49
#